data_40a79737d8db79d6d3f05dab28be090b
#
_entry.id   40a79737d8db79d6d3f05dab28be090b
#
_cell.length_a   1.000
_cell.length_b   1.000
_cell.length_c   1.000
_cell.angle_alpha   90.00
_cell.angle_beta   90.00
_cell.angle_gamma   90.00
#
_symmetry.space_group_name_H-M   'P 1'
#
loop_
_entity.id
_entity.type
_entity.pdbx_description
1 polymer ?
#
loop_
_entity_poly.entity_id
_entity_poly.type
_entity_poly.pdbx_seq_one_letter_code
_entity_poly.pdbx_strand_id
1 'polypeptide(L)'
;MTRTSPPATDSLLRQTLGEWRIGLVAWRLLVLQTAHPAVAAGTARYSTYRAHPWRRIEHTMDSGSRLFFAGPQERQREIARLERAHRRIRGTDDAGRPYTAEDPEVRAWVMMTLYEAMTAMRELSGDPLTSVELDSLYVEFKEVCTALGIPDEVLPATAADVPAYVDRTVREVLELGDQVRYLLFDMLREAPAPRRLGRLRPAWPLLRAVAARTLTSLTVADLPRAWHERFAMPRTRTAAALSWTVHRGMRQVVTRLPDRLRYRSHSGGDQQQPDSPRSTAAPRLPRPRPRTADSRPARLEAFFHQVLDQTGDGRVDSADLQAMVHNVCWQLELPVEHEDRLYEAFETWWKHMCAGMDANGDGVVECAEFVSAMLGGVDGDAEYLDQGLKPAVRALFRTADTDGGGYLCADEYRVLFGGPRVHPAELNYAFRQLDVDGDGRVSEEEFVAAFVDFFTARADTAAGVALLGRP
;
A
#
# COMPACT_ATOMS: atom_id res chain seq x y z
N MET A 1 17.60 -24.75 -20.47
CA MET A 1 17.07 -23.67 -21.32
C MET A 1 15.63 -23.99 -21.63
N THR A 2 14.71 -23.73 -20.72
CA THR A 2 13.28 -23.90 -20.91
C THR A 2 12.74 -22.60 -21.52
N ARG A 3 12.25 -22.68 -22.75
CA ARG A 3 11.53 -21.62 -23.42
C ARG A 3 10.24 -21.36 -22.62
N THR A 4 10.20 -20.27 -21.87
CA THR A 4 8.95 -19.72 -21.38
C THR A 4 8.17 -19.21 -22.58
N SER A 5 7.07 -19.87 -22.91
CA SER A 5 6.11 -19.42 -23.91
C SER A 5 5.63 -18.01 -23.55
N PRO A 6 5.45 -17.11 -24.55
CA PRO A 6 4.82 -15.82 -24.29
C PRO A 6 3.40 -16.06 -23.74
N PRO A 7 2.86 -15.12 -22.94
CA PRO A 7 1.51 -15.24 -22.40
C PRO A 7 0.53 -15.42 -23.56
N ALA A 8 -0.47 -16.28 -23.36
CA ALA A 8 -1.52 -16.55 -24.34
C ALA A 8 -2.12 -15.22 -24.83
N THR A 9 -1.92 -14.94 -26.12
CA THR A 9 -2.05 -13.63 -26.76
C THR A 9 -3.49 -13.29 -27.18
N ASP A 10 -4.49 -13.98 -26.67
CA ASP A 10 -5.86 -13.83 -27.16
C ASP A 10 -6.72 -12.79 -26.40
N SER A 11 -6.31 -12.31 -25.21
CA SER A 11 -7.08 -11.34 -24.42
C SER A 11 -6.62 -9.91 -24.70
N LEU A 12 -7.50 -9.09 -25.27
CA LEU A 12 -7.26 -7.66 -25.54
C LEU A 12 -7.09 -6.88 -24.22
N LEU A 13 -7.82 -7.27 -23.17
CA LEU A 13 -7.69 -6.74 -21.83
C LEU A 13 -6.27 -6.91 -21.28
N ARG A 14 -5.74 -8.14 -21.32
CA ARG A 14 -4.38 -8.43 -20.84
C ARG A 14 -3.31 -7.70 -21.67
N GLN A 15 -3.46 -7.64 -22.97
CA GLN A 15 -2.55 -6.90 -23.85
C GLN A 15 -2.54 -5.40 -23.50
N THR A 16 -3.71 -4.78 -23.37
CA THR A 16 -3.83 -3.34 -23.13
C THR A 16 -3.34 -2.97 -21.73
N LEU A 17 -3.73 -3.73 -20.70
CA LEU A 17 -3.34 -3.48 -19.31
C LEU A 17 -1.88 -3.86 -19.02
N GLY A 18 -1.34 -4.85 -19.71
CA GLY A 18 0.05 -5.31 -19.57
C GLY A 18 1.09 -4.43 -20.24
N GLU A 19 0.70 -3.58 -21.17
CA GLU A 19 1.63 -2.73 -21.90
C GLU A 19 2.18 -1.59 -21.02
N TRP A 20 3.48 -1.30 -21.11
CA TRP A 20 4.13 -0.27 -20.27
C TRP A 20 3.49 1.11 -20.37
N ARG A 21 2.85 1.44 -21.50
CA ARG A 21 2.18 2.73 -21.71
C ARG A 21 1.06 3.00 -20.70
N ILE A 22 0.44 1.97 -20.10
CA ILE A 22 -0.59 2.14 -19.08
C ILE A 22 -0.07 2.94 -17.88
N GLY A 23 1.23 2.89 -17.61
CA GLY A 23 1.87 3.67 -16.56
C GLY A 23 1.78 5.18 -16.77
N LEU A 24 1.63 5.66 -18.01
CA LEU A 24 1.49 7.09 -18.31
C LEU A 24 0.16 7.66 -17.82
N VAL A 25 -0.90 6.85 -17.81
CA VAL A 25 -2.24 7.25 -17.38
C VAL A 25 -2.57 6.79 -15.94
N ALA A 26 -1.65 6.11 -15.27
CA ALA A 26 -1.87 5.59 -13.93
C ALA A 26 -2.18 6.69 -12.91
N TRP A 27 -1.52 7.85 -13.02
CA TRP A 27 -1.79 8.98 -12.11
C TRP A 27 -3.14 9.61 -12.37
N ARG A 28 -3.53 9.75 -13.65
CA ARG A 28 -4.87 10.17 -14.06
C ARG A 28 -5.95 9.25 -13.49
N LEU A 29 -5.74 7.94 -13.59
CA LEU A 29 -6.60 6.93 -13.00
C LEU A 29 -6.77 7.15 -11.49
N LEU A 30 -5.68 7.29 -10.74
CA LEU A 30 -5.71 7.50 -9.29
C LEU A 30 -6.45 8.79 -8.91
N VAL A 31 -6.26 9.88 -9.66
CA VAL A 31 -6.94 11.15 -9.44
C VAL A 31 -8.46 11.00 -9.61
N LEU A 32 -8.90 10.36 -10.70
CA LEU A 32 -10.31 10.12 -10.97
C LEU A 32 -10.96 9.22 -9.90
N GLN A 33 -10.29 8.17 -9.50
CA GLN A 33 -10.77 7.27 -8.43
C GLN A 33 -10.90 8.02 -7.11
N THR A 34 -9.84 8.72 -6.70
CA THR A 34 -9.80 9.41 -5.40
C THR A 34 -10.71 10.63 -5.35
N ALA A 35 -11.09 11.20 -6.49
CA ALA A 35 -12.05 12.31 -6.54
C ALA A 35 -13.47 11.88 -6.18
N HIS A 36 -13.79 10.61 -6.15
CA HIS A 36 -15.07 10.14 -5.63
C HIS A 36 -15.06 10.25 -4.08
N PRO A 37 -16.07 10.92 -3.47
CA PRO A 37 -16.08 11.22 -2.03
C PRO A 37 -15.86 9.99 -1.14
N ALA A 38 -16.57 8.90 -1.41
CA ALA A 38 -16.42 7.65 -0.66
C ALA A 38 -15.00 7.03 -0.79
N VAL A 39 -14.38 7.13 -1.99
CA VAL A 39 -13.00 6.66 -2.21
C VAL A 39 -12.01 7.57 -1.50
N ALA A 40 -12.23 8.90 -1.55
CA ALA A 40 -11.42 9.87 -0.81
C ALA A 40 -11.43 9.58 0.69
N ALA A 41 -12.62 9.44 1.28
CA ALA A 41 -12.79 9.16 2.70
C ALA A 41 -12.17 7.81 3.10
N GLY A 42 -12.42 6.74 2.32
CA GLY A 42 -11.82 5.43 2.56
C GLY A 42 -10.30 5.44 2.46
N THR A 43 -9.74 6.13 1.45
CA THR A 43 -8.28 6.22 1.30
C THR A 43 -7.63 7.13 2.33
N ALA A 44 -8.28 8.19 2.77
CA ALA A 44 -7.78 9.05 3.84
C ALA A 44 -7.59 8.27 5.12
N ARG A 45 -8.56 7.43 5.47
CA ARG A 45 -8.60 6.73 6.75
C ARG A 45 -7.87 5.38 6.76
N TYR A 46 -7.93 4.61 5.66
CA TYR A 46 -7.46 3.21 5.64
C TYR A 46 -6.23 2.98 4.75
N SER A 47 -5.77 3.98 4.01
CA SER A 47 -4.64 3.79 3.09
C SER A 47 -3.34 4.36 3.64
N THR A 48 -2.30 3.56 3.56
CA THR A 48 -0.94 3.93 3.99
C THR A 48 -0.15 4.74 2.95
N TYR A 49 -0.82 5.31 1.92
CA TYR A 49 -0.13 5.95 0.79
C TYR A 49 0.66 7.20 1.17
N ARG A 50 0.28 7.91 2.24
CA ARG A 50 1.03 9.08 2.75
C ARG A 50 2.33 8.65 3.42
N ALA A 51 2.24 7.73 4.38
CA ALA A 51 3.42 7.23 5.10
C ALA A 51 4.29 6.30 4.23
N HIS A 52 3.67 5.50 3.35
CA HIS A 52 4.33 4.43 2.60
C HIS A 52 3.96 4.40 1.11
N PRO A 53 4.19 5.48 0.33
CA PRO A 53 3.70 5.59 -1.04
C PRO A 53 4.18 4.46 -1.95
N TRP A 54 5.45 4.07 -1.84
CA TRP A 54 6.01 3.02 -2.69
C TRP A 54 5.42 1.64 -2.39
N ARG A 55 5.26 1.30 -1.11
CA ARG A 55 4.61 0.06 -0.68
C ARG A 55 3.16 -0.02 -1.17
N ARG A 56 2.42 1.09 -1.05
CA ARG A 56 1.02 1.15 -1.53
C ARG A 56 0.92 0.95 -3.04
N ILE A 57 1.85 1.51 -3.81
CA ILE A 57 1.93 1.29 -5.26
C ILE A 57 2.23 -0.18 -5.56
N GLU A 58 3.23 -0.77 -4.89
CA GLU A 58 3.59 -2.18 -5.06
C GLU A 58 2.38 -3.09 -4.79
N HIS A 59 1.70 -2.94 -3.65
CA HIS A 59 0.50 -3.73 -3.32
C HIS A 59 -0.61 -3.57 -4.38
N THR A 60 -0.83 -2.36 -4.90
CA THR A 60 -1.84 -2.13 -5.93
C THR A 60 -1.47 -2.84 -7.24
N MET A 61 -0.19 -2.81 -7.60
CA MET A 61 0.31 -3.47 -8.80
C MET A 61 0.24 -4.99 -8.69
N ASP A 62 0.59 -5.54 -7.51
CA ASP A 62 0.53 -6.99 -7.26
C ASP A 62 -0.91 -7.49 -7.26
N SER A 63 -1.82 -6.78 -6.58
CA SER A 63 -3.25 -7.08 -6.60
C SER A 63 -3.82 -7.06 -8.02
N GLY A 64 -3.52 -6.02 -8.78
CA GLY A 64 -3.90 -5.94 -10.19
C GLY A 64 -3.31 -7.09 -11.01
N SER A 65 -2.06 -7.47 -10.76
CA SER A 65 -1.43 -8.59 -11.44
C SER A 65 -2.17 -9.90 -11.16
N ARG A 66 -2.49 -10.19 -9.91
CA ARG A 66 -3.25 -11.39 -9.50
C ARG A 66 -4.67 -11.39 -10.08
N LEU A 67 -5.32 -10.24 -10.10
CA LEU A 67 -6.70 -10.12 -10.59
C LEU A 67 -6.80 -10.32 -12.11
N PHE A 68 -5.90 -9.72 -12.89
CA PHE A 68 -6.02 -9.67 -14.35
C PHE A 68 -5.16 -10.72 -15.08
N PHE A 69 -4.02 -11.13 -14.52
CA PHE A 69 -3.05 -11.98 -15.23
C PHE A 69 -2.88 -13.38 -14.65
N ALA A 70 -3.22 -13.59 -13.37
CA ALA A 70 -3.10 -14.89 -12.74
C ALA A 70 -4.13 -15.91 -13.24
N GLY A 71 -3.89 -17.18 -12.89
CA GLY A 71 -4.82 -18.27 -13.16
C GLY A 71 -6.11 -18.18 -12.32
N PRO A 72 -7.14 -18.98 -12.65
CA PRO A 72 -8.44 -18.88 -12.00
C PRO A 72 -8.42 -19.01 -10.48
N GLN A 73 -7.61 -19.92 -9.94
CA GLN A 73 -7.52 -20.15 -8.48
C GLN A 73 -6.90 -18.97 -7.75
N GLU A 74 -5.81 -18.43 -8.28
CA GLU A 74 -5.12 -17.29 -7.67
C GLU A 74 -5.97 -16.02 -7.78
N ARG A 75 -6.65 -15.82 -8.91
CA ARG A 75 -7.64 -14.75 -9.07
C ARG A 75 -8.76 -14.86 -8.04
N GLN A 76 -9.29 -16.03 -7.80
CA GLN A 76 -10.36 -16.24 -6.83
C GLN A 76 -9.90 -15.95 -5.40
N ARG A 77 -8.67 -16.33 -5.05
CA ARG A 77 -8.05 -15.96 -3.75
C ARG A 77 -7.94 -14.46 -3.60
N GLU A 78 -7.49 -13.78 -4.66
CA GLU A 78 -7.35 -12.31 -4.65
C GLU A 78 -8.71 -11.62 -4.51
N ILE A 79 -9.75 -12.06 -5.24
CA ILE A 79 -11.11 -11.54 -5.12
C ILE A 79 -11.60 -11.68 -3.68
N ALA A 80 -11.50 -12.86 -3.10
CA ALA A 80 -11.92 -13.12 -1.72
C ALA A 80 -11.14 -12.25 -0.71
N ARG A 81 -9.84 -12.01 -0.95
CA ARG A 81 -9.01 -11.13 -0.14
C ARG A 81 -9.46 -9.67 -0.23
N LEU A 82 -9.73 -9.18 -1.44
CA LEU A 82 -10.24 -7.82 -1.66
C LEU A 82 -11.61 -7.62 -1.00
N GLU A 83 -12.52 -8.59 -1.10
CA GLU A 83 -13.83 -8.53 -0.46
C GLU A 83 -13.71 -8.39 1.07
N ARG A 84 -12.81 -9.17 1.70
CA ARG A 84 -12.58 -9.07 3.14
C ARG A 84 -12.00 -7.71 3.55
N ALA A 85 -11.05 -7.20 2.78
CA ALA A 85 -10.48 -5.88 3.02
C ALA A 85 -11.53 -4.77 2.87
N HIS A 86 -12.34 -4.80 1.81
CA HIS A 86 -13.36 -3.80 1.54
C HIS A 86 -14.48 -3.79 2.57
N ARG A 87 -14.87 -4.94 3.12
CA ARG A 87 -15.88 -5.06 4.17
C ARG A 87 -15.57 -4.23 5.42
N ARG A 88 -14.29 -4.00 5.69
CA ARG A 88 -13.82 -3.21 6.84
C ARG A 88 -13.75 -1.71 6.55
N ILE A 89 -13.73 -1.31 5.28
CA ILE A 89 -13.64 0.08 4.86
C ILE A 89 -15.04 0.70 4.84
N ARG A 90 -15.42 1.33 5.95
CA ARG A 90 -16.70 2.00 6.13
C ARG A 90 -16.60 3.08 7.20
N GLY A 91 -17.44 4.09 7.10
CA GLY A 91 -17.44 5.20 8.08
C GLY A 91 -18.32 6.33 7.63
N THR A 92 -18.01 7.51 8.13
CA THR A 92 -18.66 8.77 7.75
C THR A 92 -17.58 9.73 7.26
N ASP A 93 -17.82 10.41 6.15
CA ASP A 93 -16.88 11.40 5.62
C ASP A 93 -17.00 12.74 6.38
N ASP A 94 -16.11 13.70 6.05
CA ASP A 94 -16.08 15.03 6.70
C ASP A 94 -17.37 15.85 6.49
N ALA A 95 -18.17 15.49 5.51
CA ALA A 95 -19.49 16.10 5.26
C ALA A 95 -20.66 15.39 5.97
N GLY A 96 -20.37 14.38 6.80
CA GLY A 96 -21.37 13.58 7.51
C GLY A 96 -22.07 12.52 6.65
N ARG A 97 -21.57 12.22 5.45
CA ARG A 97 -22.14 11.21 4.55
C ARG A 97 -21.58 9.83 4.88
N PRO A 98 -22.40 8.80 5.09
CA PRO A 98 -21.92 7.46 5.28
C PRO A 98 -21.29 6.93 4.00
N TYR A 99 -20.21 6.16 4.14
CA TYR A 99 -19.55 5.47 3.01
C TYR A 99 -19.19 4.03 3.36
N THR A 100 -19.15 3.19 2.34
CA THR A 100 -18.61 1.85 2.40
C THR A 100 -17.93 1.49 1.07
N ALA A 101 -16.82 0.74 1.16
CA ALA A 101 -16.16 0.21 -0.04
C ALA A 101 -16.92 -0.99 -0.65
N GLU A 102 -17.99 -1.47 0.00
CA GLU A 102 -18.87 -2.50 -0.57
C GLU A 102 -19.97 -1.90 -1.46
N ASP A 103 -20.14 -0.56 -1.49
CA ASP A 103 -21.13 0.11 -2.33
C ASP A 103 -20.90 -0.25 -3.81
N PRO A 104 -21.92 -0.84 -4.48
CA PRO A 104 -21.80 -1.26 -5.87
C PRO A 104 -21.46 -0.12 -6.83
N GLU A 105 -22.00 1.09 -6.61
CA GLU A 105 -21.75 2.25 -7.47
C GLU A 105 -20.30 2.75 -7.31
N VAL A 106 -19.78 2.76 -6.08
CA VAL A 106 -18.37 3.10 -5.80
C VAL A 106 -17.44 2.08 -6.45
N ARG A 107 -17.73 0.78 -6.33
CA ARG A 107 -16.95 -0.29 -6.95
C ARG A 107 -17.00 -0.22 -8.47
N ALA A 108 -18.20 0.06 -9.05
CA ALA A 108 -18.35 0.28 -10.48
C ALA A 108 -17.50 1.47 -10.95
N TRP A 109 -17.52 2.58 -10.22
CA TRP A 109 -16.68 3.74 -10.54
C TRP A 109 -15.19 3.40 -10.59
N VAL A 110 -14.68 2.73 -9.55
CA VAL A 110 -13.27 2.33 -9.48
C VAL A 110 -12.89 1.46 -10.68
N MET A 111 -13.74 0.51 -11.06
CA MET A 111 -13.49 -0.35 -12.21
C MET A 111 -13.63 0.40 -13.53
N MET A 112 -14.68 1.22 -13.71
CA MET A 112 -14.88 1.97 -14.95
C MET A 112 -13.77 2.98 -15.21
N THR A 113 -13.16 3.58 -14.19
CA THR A 113 -11.97 4.42 -14.38
C THR A 113 -10.76 3.63 -14.86
N LEU A 114 -10.62 2.35 -14.51
CA LEU A 114 -9.55 1.49 -15.05
C LEU A 114 -9.81 1.17 -16.53
N TYR A 115 -11.04 0.85 -16.91
CA TYR A 115 -11.42 0.68 -18.32
C TYR A 115 -11.15 1.95 -19.12
N GLU A 116 -11.59 3.10 -18.60
CA GLU A 116 -11.39 4.41 -19.20
C GLU A 116 -9.90 4.75 -19.33
N ALA A 117 -9.05 4.40 -18.36
CA ALA A 117 -7.61 4.60 -18.46
C ALA A 117 -6.98 3.79 -19.61
N MET A 118 -7.45 2.56 -19.83
CA MET A 118 -6.99 1.73 -20.96
C MET A 118 -7.34 2.36 -22.30
N THR A 119 -8.57 2.84 -22.48
CA THR A 119 -9.02 3.48 -23.70
C THR A 119 -8.34 4.83 -23.91
N ALA A 120 -8.24 5.66 -22.88
CA ALA A 120 -7.54 6.93 -22.91
C ALA A 120 -6.05 6.80 -23.25
N MET A 121 -5.35 5.78 -22.73
CA MET A 121 -3.97 5.50 -23.09
C MET A 121 -3.83 5.33 -24.62
N ARG A 122 -4.73 4.60 -25.24
CA ARG A 122 -4.72 4.35 -26.70
C ARG A 122 -5.02 5.64 -27.48
N GLU A 123 -6.06 6.39 -27.06
CA GLU A 123 -6.42 7.66 -27.69
C GLU A 123 -5.30 8.71 -27.61
N LEU A 124 -4.76 8.94 -26.42
CA LEU A 124 -3.68 9.90 -26.19
C LEU A 124 -2.41 9.52 -26.97
N SER A 125 -2.14 8.23 -27.11
CA SER A 125 -1.03 7.72 -27.92
C SER A 125 -1.28 7.83 -29.42
N GLY A 126 -2.51 8.14 -29.88
CA GLY A 126 -2.89 8.28 -31.29
C GLY A 126 -3.00 6.93 -32.03
N ASP A 127 -3.37 5.89 -31.31
CA ASP A 127 -3.75 4.56 -31.82
C ASP A 127 -5.04 4.07 -31.15
N PRO A 128 -6.18 4.83 -31.30
CA PRO A 128 -7.43 4.49 -30.66
C PRO A 128 -7.88 3.08 -31.07
N LEU A 129 -8.60 2.43 -30.15
CA LEU A 129 -9.26 1.17 -30.45
C LEU A 129 -10.43 1.41 -31.42
N THR A 130 -10.66 0.44 -32.29
CA THR A 130 -11.87 0.41 -33.13
C THR A 130 -13.09 0.10 -32.26
N SER A 131 -14.31 0.36 -32.77
CA SER A 131 -15.55 0.03 -32.05
C SER A 131 -15.63 -1.46 -31.69
N VAL A 132 -15.21 -2.34 -32.60
CA VAL A 132 -15.18 -3.80 -32.37
C VAL A 132 -14.21 -4.17 -31.25
N GLU A 133 -13.02 -3.55 -31.23
CA GLU A 133 -12.04 -3.76 -30.16
C GLU A 133 -12.53 -3.20 -28.81
N LEU A 134 -13.21 -2.04 -28.81
CA LEU A 134 -13.82 -1.46 -27.61
C LEU A 134 -14.87 -2.40 -27.02
N ASP A 135 -15.76 -2.92 -27.87
CA ASP A 135 -16.80 -3.87 -27.43
C ASP A 135 -16.17 -5.17 -26.91
N SER A 136 -15.16 -5.71 -27.59
CA SER A 136 -14.44 -6.91 -27.13
C SER A 136 -13.74 -6.68 -25.80
N LEU A 137 -13.05 -5.56 -25.64
CA LEU A 137 -12.40 -5.15 -24.39
C LEU A 137 -13.41 -5.00 -23.26
N TYR A 138 -14.58 -4.42 -23.56
CA TYR A 138 -15.62 -4.19 -22.59
C TYR A 138 -16.26 -5.50 -22.08
N VAL A 139 -16.49 -6.45 -22.98
CA VAL A 139 -17.00 -7.77 -22.62
C VAL A 139 -16.04 -8.49 -21.67
N GLU A 140 -14.74 -8.56 -22.03
CA GLU A 140 -13.71 -9.16 -21.15
C GLU A 140 -13.64 -8.43 -19.78
N PHE A 141 -13.79 -7.11 -19.79
CA PHE A 141 -13.73 -6.30 -18.58
C PHE A 141 -14.96 -6.51 -17.67
N LYS A 142 -16.16 -6.63 -18.26
CA LYS A 142 -17.39 -6.94 -17.51
C LYS A 142 -17.31 -8.29 -16.82
N GLU A 143 -16.69 -9.29 -17.43
CA GLU A 143 -16.47 -10.60 -16.76
C GLU A 143 -15.68 -10.44 -15.45
N VAL A 144 -14.67 -9.56 -15.44
CA VAL A 144 -13.92 -9.28 -14.19
C VAL A 144 -14.78 -8.51 -13.19
N CYS A 145 -15.59 -7.54 -13.63
CA CYS A 145 -16.52 -6.82 -12.75
C CYS A 145 -17.53 -7.77 -12.10
N THR A 146 -18.10 -8.68 -12.90
CA THR A 146 -19.04 -9.72 -12.41
C THR A 146 -18.35 -10.66 -11.41
N ALA A 147 -17.13 -11.09 -11.69
CA ALA A 147 -16.36 -11.93 -10.78
C ALA A 147 -16.04 -11.22 -9.45
N LEU A 148 -15.91 -9.89 -9.47
CA LEU A 148 -15.80 -9.05 -8.28
C LEU A 148 -17.17 -8.80 -7.59
N GLY A 149 -18.27 -9.36 -8.07
CA GLY A 149 -19.61 -9.17 -7.50
C GLY A 149 -20.19 -7.79 -7.72
N ILE A 150 -19.79 -7.09 -8.79
CA ILE A 150 -20.41 -5.82 -9.20
C ILE A 150 -21.63 -6.13 -10.06
N PRO A 151 -22.85 -5.66 -9.68
CA PRO A 151 -24.06 -5.90 -10.45
C PRO A 151 -24.01 -5.21 -11.82
N ASP A 152 -24.55 -5.86 -12.84
CA ASP A 152 -24.57 -5.33 -14.21
C ASP A 152 -25.38 -4.00 -14.33
N GLU A 153 -26.38 -3.83 -13.45
CA GLU A 153 -27.26 -2.66 -13.45
C GLU A 153 -26.56 -1.34 -13.13
N VAL A 154 -25.43 -1.40 -12.39
CA VAL A 154 -24.63 -0.22 -12.05
C VAL A 154 -23.53 0.06 -13.06
N LEU A 155 -23.30 -0.85 -14.01
CA LEU A 155 -22.32 -0.71 -15.08
C LEU A 155 -22.96 -0.10 -16.33
N PRO A 156 -22.22 0.64 -17.17
CA PRO A 156 -22.67 1.04 -18.49
C PRO A 156 -23.15 -0.17 -19.31
N ALA A 157 -24.23 -0.05 -20.03
CA ALA A 157 -24.79 -1.16 -20.80
C ALA A 157 -23.82 -1.64 -21.90
N THR A 158 -23.18 -0.70 -22.58
CA THR A 158 -22.26 -0.93 -23.70
C THR A 158 -20.95 -0.14 -23.54
N ALA A 159 -19.92 -0.51 -24.30
CA ALA A 159 -18.67 0.24 -24.37
C ALA A 159 -18.90 1.72 -24.80
N ALA A 160 -19.86 1.94 -25.69
CA ALA A 160 -20.24 3.28 -26.17
C ALA A 160 -20.84 4.18 -25.09
N ASP A 161 -21.42 3.61 -24.03
CA ASP A 161 -22.02 4.35 -22.92
C ASP A 161 -20.99 4.80 -21.88
N VAL A 162 -19.79 4.22 -21.85
CA VAL A 162 -18.75 4.51 -20.86
C VAL A 162 -18.35 5.98 -20.83
N PRO A 163 -18.09 6.67 -21.95
CA PRO A 163 -17.74 8.08 -21.93
C PRO A 163 -18.83 8.95 -21.28
N ALA A 164 -20.12 8.68 -21.57
CA ALA A 164 -21.24 9.40 -20.97
C ALA A 164 -21.37 9.12 -19.47
N TYR A 165 -21.11 7.89 -19.04
CA TYR A 165 -21.08 7.52 -17.64
C TYR A 165 -19.95 8.28 -16.89
N VAL A 166 -18.74 8.29 -17.45
CA VAL A 166 -17.60 9.01 -16.87
C VAL A 166 -17.88 10.51 -16.79
N ASP A 167 -18.35 11.12 -17.88
CA ASP A 167 -18.68 12.55 -17.93
C ASP A 167 -19.73 12.94 -16.89
N ARG A 168 -20.81 12.16 -16.76
CA ARG A 168 -21.84 12.37 -15.76
C ARG A 168 -21.27 12.27 -14.34
N THR A 169 -20.54 11.22 -14.03
CA THR A 169 -19.94 11.04 -12.70
C THR A 169 -18.98 12.17 -12.37
N VAL A 170 -18.14 12.59 -13.33
CA VAL A 170 -17.24 13.73 -13.14
C VAL A 170 -18.02 15.00 -12.84
N ARG A 171 -19.15 15.27 -13.53
CA ARG A 171 -19.95 16.50 -13.36
C ARG A 171 -20.77 16.50 -12.08
N GLU A 172 -21.29 15.36 -11.67
CA GLU A 172 -22.31 15.28 -10.62
C GLU A 172 -21.76 14.81 -9.27
N VAL A 173 -20.78 13.88 -9.28
CA VAL A 173 -20.34 13.18 -8.07
C VAL A 173 -18.97 13.62 -7.60
N LEU A 174 -17.98 13.76 -8.50
CA LEU A 174 -16.60 13.95 -8.08
C LEU A 174 -16.35 15.27 -7.35
N GLU A 175 -15.42 15.27 -6.41
CA GLU A 175 -15.02 16.43 -5.61
C GLU A 175 -13.50 16.65 -5.68
N LEU A 176 -13.07 17.92 -5.68
CA LEU A 176 -11.67 18.31 -5.62
C LEU A 176 -11.27 18.54 -4.15
N GLY A 177 -11.32 17.47 -3.34
CA GLY A 177 -10.96 17.46 -1.94
C GLY A 177 -9.44 17.40 -1.69
N ASP A 178 -9.05 17.39 -0.42
CA ASP A 178 -7.63 17.42 0.02
C ASP A 178 -6.84 16.20 -0.44
N GLN A 179 -7.48 15.04 -0.53
CA GLN A 179 -6.82 13.82 -1.02
C GLN A 179 -6.40 13.95 -2.48
N VAL A 180 -7.25 14.53 -3.31
CA VAL A 180 -6.98 14.78 -4.74
C VAL A 180 -5.88 15.84 -4.89
N ARG A 181 -5.95 16.92 -4.08
CA ARG A 181 -4.92 17.97 -4.07
C ARG A 181 -3.56 17.42 -3.67
N TYR A 182 -3.53 16.60 -2.62
CA TYR A 182 -2.32 15.92 -2.19
C TYR A 182 -1.72 15.03 -3.28
N LEU A 183 -2.53 14.20 -3.93
CA LEU A 183 -2.09 13.35 -5.05
C LEU A 183 -1.53 14.17 -6.21
N LEU A 184 -2.20 15.26 -6.59
CA LEU A 184 -1.78 16.08 -7.73
C LEU A 184 -0.53 16.90 -7.48
N PHE A 185 -0.35 17.43 -6.25
CA PHE A 185 0.64 18.48 -6.01
C PHE A 185 1.75 18.10 -5.02
N ASP A 186 1.46 17.25 -4.04
CA ASP A 186 2.34 17.08 -2.88
C ASP A 186 2.95 15.69 -2.78
N MET A 187 2.22 14.63 -3.09
CA MET A 187 2.66 13.25 -2.90
C MET A 187 4.06 12.97 -3.47
N LEU A 188 4.31 13.36 -4.73
CA LEU A 188 5.63 13.16 -5.32
C LEU A 188 6.69 14.13 -4.79
N ARG A 189 6.30 15.30 -4.32
CA ARG A 189 7.21 16.27 -3.72
C ARG A 189 7.70 15.82 -2.35
N GLU A 190 6.89 15.06 -1.63
CA GLU A 190 7.18 14.54 -0.31
C GLU A 190 7.76 13.12 -0.34
N ALA A 191 7.56 12.40 -1.44
CA ALA A 191 7.96 11.02 -1.58
C ALA A 191 9.43 10.78 -1.20
N PRO A 192 9.71 9.80 -0.33
CA PRO A 192 11.08 9.45 0.04
C PRO A 192 11.84 8.88 -1.16
N ALA A 193 13.17 8.96 -1.11
CA ALA A 193 14.01 8.42 -2.16
C ALA A 193 13.78 6.90 -2.33
N PRO A 194 13.45 6.41 -3.54
CA PRO A 194 13.37 4.98 -3.80
C PRO A 194 14.71 4.29 -3.48
N ARG A 195 14.66 3.13 -2.86
CA ARG A 195 15.88 2.39 -2.46
C ARG A 195 16.79 2.05 -3.63
N ARG A 196 16.23 1.80 -4.80
CA ARG A 196 16.96 1.47 -6.03
C ARG A 196 17.85 2.61 -6.54
N LEU A 197 17.71 3.84 -6.04
CA LEU A 197 18.55 4.98 -6.42
C LEU A 197 20.01 4.86 -5.94
N GLY A 198 20.30 4.05 -4.92
CA GLY A 198 21.67 3.82 -4.46
C GLY A 198 22.49 5.11 -4.32
N ARG A 199 23.58 5.24 -5.07
CA ARG A 199 24.48 6.41 -5.06
C ARG A 199 23.84 7.71 -5.57
N LEU A 200 22.69 7.67 -6.25
CA LEU A 200 21.97 8.84 -6.75
C LEU A 200 21.01 9.45 -5.71
N ARG A 201 20.91 8.88 -4.49
CA ARG A 201 20.06 9.43 -3.41
C ARG A 201 20.25 10.93 -3.15
N PRO A 202 21.46 11.51 -3.15
CA PRO A 202 21.63 12.95 -2.95
C PRO A 202 20.99 13.82 -4.03
N ALA A 203 20.83 13.31 -5.26
CA ALA A 203 20.16 14.01 -6.36
C ALA A 203 18.64 13.92 -6.31
N TRP A 204 18.08 13.09 -5.40
CA TRP A 204 16.65 12.83 -5.33
C TRP A 204 15.79 14.09 -5.15
N PRO A 205 16.13 15.09 -4.29
CA PRO A 205 15.31 16.29 -4.16
C PRO A 205 15.12 17.04 -5.49
N LEU A 206 16.15 17.12 -6.31
CA LEU A 206 16.07 17.74 -7.64
C LEU A 206 15.29 16.88 -8.62
N LEU A 207 15.59 15.58 -8.68
CA LEU A 207 14.90 14.63 -9.56
C LEU A 207 13.41 14.57 -9.28
N ARG A 208 13.02 14.50 -7.99
CA ARG A 208 11.60 14.45 -7.60
C ARG A 208 10.88 15.77 -7.92
N ALA A 209 11.53 16.93 -7.76
CA ALA A 209 10.91 18.21 -8.08
C ALA A 209 10.57 18.32 -9.58
N VAL A 210 11.49 17.88 -10.45
CA VAL A 210 11.25 17.83 -11.90
C VAL A 210 10.18 16.78 -12.22
N ALA A 211 10.30 15.58 -11.67
CA ALA A 211 9.33 14.50 -11.90
C ALA A 211 7.92 14.89 -11.43
N ALA A 212 7.79 15.48 -10.24
CA ALA A 212 6.52 15.93 -9.70
C ALA A 212 5.85 16.96 -10.63
N ARG A 213 6.62 17.96 -11.06
CA ARG A 213 6.11 19.02 -11.95
C ARG A 213 5.67 18.45 -13.31
N THR A 214 6.47 17.55 -13.89
CA THR A 214 6.19 16.92 -15.17
C THR A 214 4.96 16.04 -15.06
N LEU A 215 4.87 15.20 -14.03
CA LEU A 215 3.74 14.29 -13.81
C LEU A 215 2.45 15.06 -13.54
N THR A 216 2.47 16.10 -12.69
CA THR A 216 1.31 16.96 -12.46
C THR A 216 0.83 17.58 -13.77
N SER A 217 1.75 18.16 -14.58
CA SER A 217 1.39 18.78 -15.86
C SER A 217 0.81 17.78 -16.84
N LEU A 218 1.38 16.58 -16.92
CA LEU A 218 0.90 15.49 -17.76
C LEU A 218 -0.48 15.03 -17.30
N THR A 219 -0.63 14.73 -16.01
CA THR A 219 -1.90 14.27 -15.44
C THR A 219 -3.01 15.27 -15.67
N VAL A 220 -2.79 16.54 -15.35
CA VAL A 220 -3.80 17.59 -15.57
C VAL A 220 -4.15 17.71 -17.05
N ALA A 221 -3.18 17.63 -17.97
CA ALA A 221 -3.49 17.69 -19.41
C ALA A 221 -4.31 16.50 -19.91
N ASP A 222 -4.16 15.35 -19.27
CA ASP A 222 -4.79 14.09 -19.67
C ASP A 222 -6.17 13.85 -19.03
N LEU A 223 -6.56 14.64 -18.00
CA LEU A 223 -7.88 14.52 -17.38
C LEU A 223 -9.02 14.80 -18.38
N PRO A 224 -10.22 14.22 -18.17
CA PRO A 224 -11.37 14.41 -19.06
C PRO A 224 -11.77 15.87 -19.20
N ARG A 225 -12.38 16.22 -20.35
CA ARG A 225 -12.88 17.57 -20.59
C ARG A 225 -13.86 18.04 -19.50
N ALA A 226 -14.76 17.17 -19.07
CA ALA A 226 -15.71 17.44 -18.00
C ALA A 226 -15.03 17.88 -16.69
N TRP A 227 -13.84 17.31 -16.38
CA TRP A 227 -13.03 17.71 -15.23
C TRP A 227 -12.58 19.16 -15.32
N HIS A 228 -12.03 19.56 -16.48
CA HIS A 228 -11.56 20.94 -16.70
C HIS A 228 -12.68 21.96 -16.59
N GLU A 229 -13.85 21.61 -17.10
CA GLU A 229 -15.07 22.46 -17.05
C GLU A 229 -15.57 22.61 -15.62
N ARG A 230 -15.63 21.50 -14.86
CA ARG A 230 -16.16 21.50 -13.49
C ARG A 230 -15.25 22.20 -12.49
N PHE A 231 -13.96 21.89 -12.52
CA PHE A 231 -13.01 22.34 -11.49
C PHE A 231 -12.19 23.58 -11.90
N ALA A 232 -12.54 24.21 -13.02
CA ALA A 232 -11.86 25.39 -13.54
C ALA A 232 -10.33 25.25 -13.64
N MET A 233 -9.85 24.03 -13.95
CA MET A 233 -8.43 23.72 -14.13
C MET A 233 -8.07 23.78 -15.62
N PRO A 234 -7.51 24.91 -16.14
CA PRO A 234 -7.30 25.05 -17.57
C PRO A 234 -6.24 24.11 -18.10
N ARG A 235 -6.53 23.46 -19.21
CA ARG A 235 -5.55 22.71 -19.99
C ARG A 235 -4.64 23.69 -20.73
N THR A 236 -3.44 23.92 -20.21
CA THR A 236 -2.49 24.81 -20.87
C THR A 236 -1.95 24.24 -22.17
N ARG A 237 -1.61 25.09 -23.13
CA ARG A 237 -1.03 24.66 -24.41
C ARG A 237 0.30 23.90 -24.22
N THR A 238 1.11 24.31 -23.25
CA THR A 238 2.38 23.65 -22.91
C THR A 238 2.18 22.26 -22.33
N ALA A 239 1.21 22.10 -21.40
CA ALA A 239 0.87 20.80 -20.84
C ALA A 239 0.26 19.85 -21.90
N ALA A 240 -0.60 20.37 -22.80
CA ALA A 240 -1.13 19.60 -23.92
C ALA A 240 -0.05 19.15 -24.90
N ALA A 241 0.92 20.01 -25.22
CA ALA A 241 2.06 19.66 -26.08
C ALA A 241 2.97 18.62 -25.41
N LEU A 242 3.20 18.74 -24.09
CA LEU A 242 3.94 17.75 -23.30
C LEU A 242 3.26 16.39 -23.35
N SER A 243 1.95 16.33 -23.05
CA SER A 243 1.14 15.11 -23.12
C SER A 243 1.24 14.46 -24.50
N TRP A 244 0.98 15.23 -25.55
CA TRP A 244 1.07 14.74 -26.94
C TRP A 244 2.45 14.14 -27.25
N THR A 245 3.52 14.83 -26.86
CA THR A 245 4.90 14.39 -27.12
C THR A 245 5.24 13.12 -26.35
N VAL A 246 4.88 13.06 -25.06
CA VAL A 246 5.19 11.92 -24.21
C VAL A 246 4.43 10.67 -24.67
N HIS A 247 3.12 10.77 -24.89
CA HIS A 247 2.30 9.62 -25.28
C HIS A 247 2.70 9.07 -26.66
N ARG A 248 2.88 9.94 -27.65
CA ARG A 248 3.28 9.50 -28.99
C ARG A 248 4.73 9.05 -29.05
N GLY A 249 5.62 9.71 -28.33
CA GLY A 249 7.01 9.28 -28.21
C GLY A 249 7.13 7.91 -27.56
N MET A 250 6.42 7.70 -26.44
CA MET A 250 6.41 6.41 -25.76
C MET A 250 5.80 5.30 -26.65
N ARG A 251 4.74 5.59 -27.38
CA ARG A 251 4.20 4.65 -28.37
C ARG A 251 5.27 4.23 -29.37
N GLN A 252 6.00 5.18 -29.97
CA GLN A 252 7.03 4.89 -30.94
C GLN A 252 8.15 3.99 -30.39
N VAL A 253 8.50 4.17 -29.12
CA VAL A 253 9.49 3.33 -28.44
C VAL A 253 8.90 1.95 -28.14
N VAL A 254 7.79 1.89 -27.42
CA VAL A 254 7.23 0.65 -26.88
C VAL A 254 6.77 -0.31 -27.99
N THR A 255 6.16 0.21 -29.07
CA THR A 255 5.70 -0.65 -30.18
C THR A 255 6.84 -1.25 -31.00
N ARG A 256 8.06 -0.73 -30.88
CA ARG A 256 9.26 -1.30 -31.53
C ARG A 256 10.01 -2.29 -30.66
N LEU A 257 9.64 -2.39 -29.39
CA LEU A 257 10.25 -3.37 -28.48
C LEU A 257 9.74 -4.78 -28.78
N PRO A 258 10.56 -5.81 -28.62
CA PRO A 258 10.10 -7.19 -28.59
C PRO A 258 9.07 -7.39 -27.49
N ASP A 259 8.11 -8.29 -27.65
CA ASP A 259 7.00 -8.50 -26.71
C ASP A 259 7.47 -8.72 -25.27
N ARG A 260 8.58 -9.45 -25.06
CA ARG A 260 9.19 -9.64 -23.73
C ARG A 260 9.62 -8.34 -23.01
N LEU A 261 9.83 -7.26 -23.74
CA LEU A 261 10.20 -5.94 -23.23
C LEU A 261 9.05 -4.93 -23.34
N ARG A 262 8.07 -5.22 -24.18
CA ARG A 262 6.88 -4.40 -24.38
C ARG A 262 5.85 -4.58 -23.27
N TYR A 263 5.70 -5.81 -22.82
CA TYR A 263 4.76 -6.17 -21.77
C TYR A 263 5.48 -6.41 -20.45
N ARG A 264 4.82 -6.09 -19.34
CA ARG A 264 5.33 -6.38 -18.00
C ARG A 264 5.40 -7.90 -17.82
N SER A 265 6.53 -8.38 -17.33
CA SER A 265 6.66 -9.77 -16.92
C SER A 265 5.84 -9.98 -15.64
N HIS A 266 4.73 -10.68 -15.75
CA HIS A 266 3.94 -11.12 -14.62
C HIS A 266 4.48 -12.50 -14.24
N SER A 267 5.47 -12.51 -13.36
CA SER A 267 5.99 -13.76 -12.77
C SER A 267 4.95 -14.24 -11.77
N GLY A 268 4.07 -15.12 -12.19
CA GLY A 268 3.34 -15.99 -11.27
C GLY A 268 4.37 -16.77 -10.44
N GLY A 269 4.28 -16.69 -9.11
CA GLY A 269 4.97 -17.41 -8.07
C GLY A 269 6.18 -18.25 -8.45
N ASP A 270 7.34 -17.65 -8.58
CA ASP A 270 8.65 -18.25 -8.33
C ASP A 270 9.71 -17.14 -8.36
N GLN A 271 9.63 -16.21 -7.45
CA GLN A 271 10.79 -15.39 -7.11
C GLN A 271 11.59 -16.11 -6.01
N GLN A 272 12.33 -17.14 -6.43
CA GLN A 272 13.60 -17.42 -5.77
C GLN A 272 14.40 -16.12 -5.83
N GLN A 273 14.55 -15.49 -4.68
CA GLN A 273 15.48 -14.38 -4.51
C GLN A 273 16.85 -14.82 -5.07
N PRO A 274 17.45 -14.04 -5.99
CA PRO A 274 18.82 -14.34 -6.39
C PRO A 274 19.69 -14.24 -5.14
N ASP A 275 20.44 -15.30 -4.87
CA ASP A 275 21.49 -15.34 -3.87
C ASP A 275 22.34 -14.07 -3.97
N SER A 276 22.20 -13.21 -2.99
CA SER A 276 23.02 -12.01 -2.89
C SER A 276 24.46 -12.44 -2.66
N PRO A 277 25.44 -11.93 -3.42
CA PRO A 277 26.82 -12.29 -3.22
C PRO A 277 27.22 -11.98 -1.78
N ARG A 278 27.83 -12.93 -1.13
CA ARG A 278 28.38 -12.82 0.21
C ARG A 278 29.30 -11.60 0.28
N SER A 279 28.79 -10.50 0.83
CA SER A 279 29.59 -9.33 1.16
C SER A 279 30.45 -9.66 2.37
N THR A 280 31.69 -10.02 2.12
CA THR A 280 32.74 -10.05 3.13
C THR A 280 33.14 -8.62 3.43
N ALA A 281 32.82 -8.16 4.58
CA ALA A 281 33.30 -7.04 5.39
C ALA A 281 32.17 -6.17 5.91
N ALA A 282 31.77 -6.41 7.15
CA ALA A 282 30.96 -5.47 7.89
C ALA A 282 31.76 -4.18 8.13
N PRO A 283 31.19 -2.98 7.83
CA PRO A 283 31.82 -1.74 8.25
C PRO A 283 31.91 -1.73 9.78
N ARG A 284 33.09 -1.44 10.31
CA ARG A 284 33.25 -1.14 11.74
C ARG A 284 32.52 0.15 12.03
N LEU A 285 31.34 0.05 12.64
CA LEU A 285 30.58 1.20 13.13
C LEU A 285 31.15 1.68 14.46
N PRO A 286 31.09 2.98 14.74
CA PRO A 286 31.52 3.55 16.01
C PRO A 286 30.74 2.90 17.16
N ARG A 287 31.44 2.58 18.25
CA ARG A 287 30.84 2.07 19.49
C ARG A 287 29.84 3.10 20.02
N PRO A 288 28.62 2.69 20.41
CA PRO A 288 27.69 3.61 21.06
C PRO A 288 28.32 4.14 22.36
N ARG A 289 28.24 5.45 22.55
CA ARG A 289 28.58 6.07 23.83
C ARG A 289 27.46 5.69 24.82
N PRO A 290 27.75 5.30 26.07
CA PRO A 290 26.75 5.03 27.05
C PRO A 290 25.95 6.32 27.32
N ARG A 291 24.68 6.33 26.92
CA ARG A 291 23.74 7.37 27.31
C ARG A 291 23.15 6.95 28.66
N THR A 292 23.39 7.75 29.69
CA THR A 292 22.81 7.58 31.04
C THR A 292 21.38 8.15 31.17
N ALA A 293 20.82 8.68 30.09
CA ALA A 293 19.47 9.20 30.05
C ALA A 293 18.46 8.11 29.63
N ASP A 294 17.26 8.18 30.19
CA ASP A 294 16.15 7.33 29.77
C ASP A 294 15.85 7.49 28.28
N SER A 295 16.04 6.44 27.49
CA SER A 295 15.85 6.45 26.04
C SER A 295 14.42 6.13 25.61
N ARG A 296 13.54 5.75 26.57
CA ARG A 296 12.14 5.37 26.29
C ARG A 296 11.36 6.45 25.54
N PRO A 297 11.38 7.75 25.94
CA PRO A 297 10.58 8.75 25.23
C PRO A 297 10.89 8.81 23.74
N ALA A 298 12.15 8.91 23.36
CA ALA A 298 12.56 8.99 21.97
C ALA A 298 12.22 7.71 21.17
N ARG A 299 12.33 6.55 21.81
CA ARG A 299 11.98 5.26 21.21
C ARG A 299 10.47 5.12 21.02
N LEU A 300 9.66 5.56 21.98
CA LEU A 300 8.20 5.56 21.92
C LEU A 300 7.70 6.52 20.84
N GLU A 301 8.25 7.73 20.73
CA GLU A 301 7.95 8.66 19.64
C GLU A 301 8.29 8.06 18.28
N ALA A 302 9.47 7.44 18.16
CA ALA A 302 9.87 6.78 16.91
C ALA A 302 8.94 5.61 16.57
N PHE A 303 8.53 4.82 17.55
CA PHE A 303 7.58 3.72 17.35
C PHE A 303 6.21 4.25 16.92
N PHE A 304 5.71 5.30 17.56
CA PHE A 304 4.46 5.95 17.20
C PHE A 304 4.46 6.33 15.71
N HIS A 305 5.40 7.16 15.28
CA HIS A 305 5.44 7.66 13.92
C HIS A 305 5.89 6.66 12.85
N GLN A 306 6.63 5.62 13.21
CA GLN A 306 7.15 4.66 12.24
C GLN A 306 6.33 3.38 12.14
N VAL A 307 5.64 3.02 13.21
CA VAL A 307 4.96 1.74 13.34
C VAL A 307 3.46 1.91 13.53
N LEU A 308 3.02 2.72 14.50
CA LEU A 308 1.60 2.85 14.82
C LEU A 308 0.87 3.73 13.81
N ASP A 309 1.35 4.95 13.55
CA ASP A 309 0.76 5.88 12.59
C ASP A 309 1.00 5.38 11.16
N GLN A 310 0.16 4.47 10.72
CA GLN A 310 0.26 3.85 9.39
C GLN A 310 -0.30 4.75 8.30
N THR A 311 -1.25 5.62 8.62
CA THR A 311 -1.86 6.57 7.70
C THR A 311 -0.99 7.81 7.49
N GLY A 312 -0.12 8.15 8.45
CA GLY A 312 0.81 9.28 8.40
C GLY A 312 0.14 10.62 8.67
N ASP A 313 -0.95 10.62 9.43
CA ASP A 313 -1.69 11.83 9.80
C ASP A 313 -1.30 12.42 11.17
N GLY A 314 -0.39 11.75 11.89
CA GLY A 314 0.11 12.17 13.20
C GLY A 314 -0.76 11.69 14.36
N ARG A 315 -1.73 10.85 14.12
CA ARG A 315 -2.65 10.27 15.09
C ARG A 315 -2.69 8.76 14.91
N VAL A 316 -3.19 8.05 15.91
CA VAL A 316 -3.44 6.61 15.84
C VAL A 316 -4.90 6.36 16.15
N ASP A 317 -5.58 5.63 15.26
CA ASP A 317 -6.93 5.13 15.45
C ASP A 317 -7.04 3.65 15.07
N SER A 318 -8.25 3.09 15.11
CA SER A 318 -8.47 1.68 14.73
C SER A 318 -8.06 1.38 13.28
N ALA A 319 -8.08 2.36 12.39
CA ALA A 319 -7.72 2.17 10.98
C ALA A 319 -6.21 1.96 10.81
N ASP A 320 -5.37 2.58 11.65
CA ASP A 320 -3.93 2.36 11.64
C ASP A 320 -3.60 0.91 12.03
N LEU A 321 -4.24 0.40 13.07
CA LEU A 321 -4.04 -0.98 13.50
C LEU A 321 -4.56 -1.97 12.45
N GLN A 322 -5.69 -1.67 11.82
CA GLN A 322 -6.19 -2.45 10.68
C GLN A 322 -5.22 -2.43 9.49
N ALA A 323 -4.60 -1.27 9.21
CA ALA A 323 -3.60 -1.16 8.17
C ALA A 323 -2.33 -1.97 8.49
N MET A 324 -1.91 -2.03 9.76
CA MET A 324 -0.83 -2.91 10.21
C MET A 324 -1.15 -4.38 9.93
N VAL A 325 -2.31 -4.85 10.37
CA VAL A 325 -2.78 -6.22 10.12
C VAL A 325 -2.84 -6.51 8.63
N HIS A 326 -3.44 -5.62 7.85
CA HIS A 326 -3.51 -5.79 6.40
C HIS A 326 -2.13 -5.97 5.76
N ASN A 327 -1.13 -5.22 6.21
CA ASN A 327 0.24 -5.35 5.71
C ASN A 327 0.86 -6.71 6.05
N VAL A 328 0.62 -7.21 7.27
CA VAL A 328 1.09 -8.53 7.69
C VAL A 328 0.41 -9.63 6.89
N CYS A 329 -0.92 -9.58 6.77
CA CYS A 329 -1.70 -10.54 5.99
C CYS A 329 -1.26 -10.58 4.53
N TRP A 330 -0.94 -9.40 3.97
CA TRP A 330 -0.42 -9.30 2.60
C TRP A 330 0.94 -9.97 2.43
N GLN A 331 1.85 -9.75 3.37
CA GLN A 331 3.22 -10.28 3.28
C GLN A 331 3.27 -11.79 3.47
N LEU A 332 2.42 -12.31 4.35
CA LEU A 332 2.40 -13.73 4.72
C LEU A 332 1.43 -14.57 3.89
N GLU A 333 0.63 -13.95 3.00
CA GLU A 333 -0.41 -14.63 2.18
C GLU A 333 -1.33 -15.55 3.00
N LEU A 334 -1.80 -15.04 4.15
CA LEU A 334 -2.47 -15.83 5.18
C LEU A 334 -3.76 -16.51 4.73
N PRO A 335 -4.10 -17.68 5.31
CA PRO A 335 -5.45 -18.22 5.28
C PRO A 335 -6.44 -17.29 6.00
N VAL A 336 -7.70 -17.28 5.52
CA VAL A 336 -8.80 -16.42 6.03
C VAL A 336 -8.94 -16.45 7.54
N GLU A 337 -8.91 -17.65 8.12
CA GLU A 337 -9.09 -17.85 9.56
C GLU A 337 -7.97 -17.23 10.41
N HIS A 338 -6.75 -17.16 9.88
CA HIS A 338 -5.63 -16.51 10.54
C HIS A 338 -5.72 -15.00 10.41
N GLU A 339 -6.15 -14.49 9.26
CA GLU A 339 -6.40 -13.05 9.08
C GLU A 339 -7.43 -12.54 10.10
N ASP A 340 -8.58 -13.22 10.24
CA ASP A 340 -9.64 -12.78 11.12
C ASP A 340 -9.19 -12.75 12.59
N ARG A 341 -8.48 -13.77 13.05
CA ARG A 341 -7.89 -13.80 14.41
C ARG A 341 -6.93 -12.65 14.66
N LEU A 342 -6.11 -12.31 13.67
CA LEU A 342 -5.15 -11.21 13.79
C LEU A 342 -5.88 -9.86 13.86
N TYR A 343 -6.91 -9.66 13.03
CA TYR A 343 -7.76 -8.47 13.10
C TYR A 343 -8.46 -8.33 14.45
N GLU A 344 -9.03 -9.41 15.01
CA GLU A 344 -9.67 -9.41 16.33
C GLU A 344 -8.69 -9.07 17.46
N ALA A 345 -7.48 -9.61 17.41
CA ALA A 345 -6.45 -9.34 18.40
C ALA A 345 -6.00 -7.86 18.37
N PHE A 346 -5.84 -7.29 17.17
CA PHE A 346 -5.45 -5.89 17.03
C PHE A 346 -6.60 -4.92 17.33
N GLU A 347 -7.84 -5.29 17.06
CA GLU A 347 -9.02 -4.54 17.49
C GLU A 347 -9.14 -4.52 19.01
N THR A 348 -8.85 -5.64 19.67
CA THR A 348 -8.79 -5.71 21.12
C THR A 348 -7.68 -4.82 21.68
N TRP A 349 -6.51 -4.86 21.07
CA TRP A 349 -5.40 -3.97 21.45
C TRP A 349 -5.78 -2.50 21.27
N TRP A 350 -6.42 -2.14 20.16
CA TRP A 350 -6.91 -0.78 19.94
C TRP A 350 -7.86 -0.31 21.06
N LYS A 351 -8.83 -1.14 21.45
CA LYS A 351 -9.77 -0.81 22.55
C LYS A 351 -9.04 -0.53 23.86
N HIS A 352 -8.01 -1.32 24.17
CA HIS A 352 -7.19 -1.09 25.35
C HIS A 352 -6.33 0.17 25.24
N MET A 353 -5.77 0.45 24.06
CA MET A 353 -5.04 1.70 23.82
C MET A 353 -5.95 2.92 24.00
N CYS A 354 -7.09 2.92 23.35
CA CYS A 354 -8.06 4.01 23.42
C CYS A 354 -8.53 4.24 24.88
N ALA A 355 -8.90 3.17 25.58
CA ALA A 355 -9.36 3.27 26.97
C ALA A 355 -8.28 3.78 27.94
N GLY A 356 -7.01 3.51 27.70
CA GLY A 356 -5.90 3.87 28.60
C GLY A 356 -5.09 5.09 28.19
N MET A 357 -5.19 5.54 26.92
CA MET A 357 -4.31 6.57 26.37
C MET A 357 -5.04 7.78 25.77
N ASP A 358 -6.28 7.61 25.31
CA ASP A 358 -7.12 8.72 24.83
C ASP A 358 -7.60 9.55 26.02
N ALA A 359 -6.79 10.53 26.42
CA ALA A 359 -7.05 11.33 27.61
C ALA A 359 -8.13 12.40 27.41
N ASN A 360 -8.32 12.84 26.16
CA ASN A 360 -9.29 13.88 25.82
C ASN A 360 -10.65 13.32 25.37
N GLY A 361 -10.74 11.99 25.12
CA GLY A 361 -11.95 11.28 24.74
C GLY A 361 -12.42 11.55 23.31
N ASP A 362 -11.52 11.92 22.39
CA ASP A 362 -11.85 12.23 21.00
C ASP A 362 -11.83 11.01 20.06
N GLY A 363 -11.48 9.83 20.62
CA GLY A 363 -11.47 8.56 19.89
C GLY A 363 -10.23 8.32 19.03
N VAL A 364 -9.17 9.11 19.24
CA VAL A 364 -7.84 8.92 18.65
C VAL A 364 -6.78 9.02 19.75
N VAL A 365 -5.57 8.56 19.47
CA VAL A 365 -4.43 8.68 20.38
C VAL A 365 -3.36 9.52 19.70
N GLU A 366 -3.02 10.66 20.30
CA GLU A 366 -1.92 11.50 19.83
C GLU A 366 -0.57 11.01 20.37
N CYS A 367 0.53 11.42 19.71
CA CYS A 367 1.88 10.98 20.12
C CYS A 367 2.19 11.35 21.58
N ALA A 368 1.79 12.54 22.02
CA ALA A 368 2.00 12.98 23.41
C ALA A 368 1.22 12.14 24.42
N GLU A 369 -0.02 11.78 24.10
CA GLU A 369 -0.86 10.91 24.93
C GLU A 369 -0.28 9.50 25.00
N PHE A 370 0.13 8.93 23.85
CA PHE A 370 0.78 7.63 23.79
C PHE A 370 2.04 7.57 24.67
N VAL A 371 2.95 8.52 24.47
CA VAL A 371 4.23 8.56 25.22
C VAL A 371 3.96 8.77 26.71
N SER A 372 3.05 9.68 27.08
CA SER A 372 2.71 9.95 28.49
C SER A 372 2.09 8.73 29.16
N ALA A 373 1.12 8.08 28.50
CA ALA A 373 0.45 6.90 29.02
C ALA A 373 1.41 5.71 29.14
N MET A 374 2.26 5.48 28.14
CA MET A 374 3.25 4.41 28.19
C MET A 374 4.30 4.61 29.29
N LEU A 375 4.79 5.82 29.50
CA LEU A 375 5.74 6.11 30.57
C LEU A 375 5.08 6.01 31.96
N GLY A 376 3.82 6.46 32.08
CA GLY A 376 3.07 6.39 33.33
C GLY A 376 2.57 4.98 33.65
N GLY A 377 2.02 4.29 32.68
CA GLY A 377 1.45 2.94 32.82
C GLY A 377 2.50 1.87 33.05
N VAL A 378 3.62 1.93 32.33
CA VAL A 378 4.73 0.97 32.48
C VAL A 378 5.38 1.03 33.85
N ASP A 379 5.41 2.20 34.48
CA ASP A 379 5.95 2.35 35.84
C ASP A 379 4.89 2.03 36.94
N GLY A 380 3.60 1.88 36.56
CA GLY A 380 2.49 1.73 37.53
C GLY A 380 1.56 0.53 37.35
N ASP A 381 1.36 0.00 36.14
CA ASP A 381 0.35 -1.04 35.92
C ASP A 381 0.78 -2.07 34.83
N ALA A 382 1.05 -3.29 35.30
CA ALA A 382 1.35 -4.42 34.39
C ALA A 382 0.12 -4.91 33.60
N GLU A 383 -1.11 -4.55 34.03
CA GLU A 383 -2.36 -5.06 33.45
C GLU A 383 -2.56 -4.60 32.00
N TYR A 384 -2.14 -3.38 31.67
CA TYR A 384 -2.20 -2.86 30.29
C TYR A 384 -1.42 -3.72 29.31
N LEU A 385 -0.19 -4.12 29.66
CA LEU A 385 0.64 -4.97 28.80
C LEU A 385 0.04 -6.38 28.67
N ASP A 386 -0.53 -6.90 29.75
CA ASP A 386 -1.07 -8.25 29.80
C ASP A 386 -2.39 -8.40 29.03
N GLN A 387 -3.27 -7.41 29.09
CA GLN A 387 -4.60 -7.46 28.46
C GLN A 387 -4.62 -6.92 27.02
N GLY A 388 -3.75 -5.97 26.69
CA GLY A 388 -3.71 -5.33 25.36
C GLY A 388 -2.57 -5.83 24.47
N LEU A 389 -1.35 -5.46 24.81
CA LEU A 389 -0.18 -5.71 23.95
C LEU A 389 0.16 -7.19 23.78
N LYS A 390 0.29 -7.94 24.88
CA LYS A 390 0.71 -9.34 24.82
C LYS A 390 -0.20 -10.24 23.98
N PRO A 391 -1.55 -10.13 24.05
CA PRO A 391 -2.44 -10.87 23.16
C PRO A 391 -2.23 -10.56 21.68
N ALA A 392 -2.03 -9.28 21.32
CA ALA A 392 -1.76 -8.87 19.94
C ALA A 392 -0.41 -9.41 19.44
N VAL A 393 0.63 -9.33 20.28
CA VAL A 393 1.97 -9.86 19.98
C VAL A 393 1.96 -11.38 19.82
N ARG A 394 1.22 -12.10 20.67
CA ARG A 394 1.04 -13.55 20.52
C ARG A 394 0.28 -13.93 19.25
N ALA A 395 -0.76 -13.17 18.91
CA ALA A 395 -1.47 -13.39 17.65
C ALA A 395 -0.55 -13.15 16.45
N LEU A 396 0.29 -12.13 16.50
CA LEU A 396 1.30 -11.84 15.49
C LEU A 396 2.32 -12.97 15.36
N PHE A 397 2.84 -13.48 16.48
CA PHE A 397 3.76 -14.61 16.52
C PHE A 397 3.16 -15.86 15.85
N ARG A 398 1.97 -16.28 16.29
CA ARG A 398 1.27 -17.47 15.76
C ARG A 398 0.93 -17.36 14.29
N THR A 399 0.80 -16.14 13.80
CA THR A 399 0.56 -15.86 12.39
C THR A 399 1.84 -15.96 11.58
N ALA A 400 2.95 -15.56 12.16
CA ALA A 400 4.27 -15.61 11.52
C ALA A 400 4.89 -17.02 11.54
N ASP A 401 4.54 -17.85 12.53
CA ASP A 401 4.86 -19.28 12.62
C ASP A 401 4.04 -20.04 11.56
N THR A 402 4.51 -20.04 10.33
CA THR A 402 3.78 -20.56 9.16
C THR A 402 3.83 -22.08 9.06
N ASP A 403 4.84 -22.70 9.64
CA ASP A 403 5.01 -24.16 9.67
C ASP A 403 4.41 -24.82 10.94
N GLY A 404 3.96 -24.01 11.91
CA GLY A 404 3.37 -24.47 13.16
C GLY A 404 4.40 -25.10 14.10
N GLY A 405 5.68 -24.74 13.96
CA GLY A 405 6.79 -25.24 14.74
C GLY A 405 6.80 -24.78 16.20
N GLY A 406 6.02 -23.77 16.56
CA GLY A 406 5.99 -23.15 17.88
C GLY A 406 7.14 -22.17 18.12
N TYR A 407 7.88 -21.83 17.09
CA TYR A 407 8.99 -20.87 17.09
C TYR A 407 9.10 -20.18 15.73
N LEU A 408 9.69 -19.00 15.68
CA LEU A 408 10.03 -18.35 14.42
C LEU A 408 11.48 -18.71 14.01
N CYS A 409 11.64 -19.14 12.77
CA CYS A 409 12.95 -19.19 12.14
C CYS A 409 13.36 -17.82 11.60
N ALA A 410 14.63 -17.68 11.21
CA ALA A 410 15.13 -16.39 10.68
C ALA A 410 14.41 -15.92 9.41
N ASP A 411 13.87 -16.84 8.60
CA ASP A 411 13.15 -16.50 7.37
C ASP A 411 11.74 -15.99 7.69
N GLU A 412 11.01 -16.63 8.59
CA GLU A 412 9.70 -16.16 9.06
C GLU A 412 9.80 -14.81 9.75
N TYR A 413 10.80 -14.61 10.59
CA TYR A 413 11.08 -13.32 11.22
C TYR A 413 11.35 -12.23 10.17
N ARG A 414 12.12 -12.54 9.12
CA ARG A 414 12.38 -11.58 8.02
C ARG A 414 11.13 -11.27 7.21
N VAL A 415 10.25 -12.22 7.00
CA VAL A 415 8.96 -11.97 6.32
C VAL A 415 8.10 -11.05 7.16
N LEU A 416 8.01 -11.28 8.46
CA LEU A 416 7.21 -10.47 9.39
C LEU A 416 7.67 -9.01 9.46
N PHE A 417 8.99 -8.76 9.58
CA PHE A 417 9.56 -7.42 9.75
C PHE A 417 10.29 -6.89 8.51
N GLY A 418 10.46 -7.71 7.49
CA GLY A 418 11.26 -7.45 6.28
C GLY A 418 10.64 -6.51 5.26
N GLY A 419 9.72 -5.68 5.66
CA GLY A 419 9.21 -4.60 4.83
C GLY A 419 10.32 -3.69 4.31
N PRO A 420 10.02 -2.83 3.34
CA PRO A 420 11.02 -2.01 2.65
C PRO A 420 11.87 -1.07 3.53
N ARG A 421 11.65 -1.02 4.84
CA ARG A 421 12.33 -0.09 5.77
C ARG A 421 13.56 -0.67 6.49
N VAL A 422 13.61 -1.99 6.72
CA VAL A 422 14.68 -2.59 7.53
C VAL A 422 15.64 -3.37 6.63
N HIS A 423 16.93 -3.09 6.75
CA HIS A 423 17.95 -3.80 5.97
C HIS A 423 18.07 -5.25 6.47
N PRO A 424 18.18 -6.27 5.59
CA PRO A 424 18.29 -7.68 6.01
C PRO A 424 19.36 -7.95 7.08
N ALA A 425 20.46 -7.21 7.06
CA ALA A 425 21.51 -7.32 8.07
C ALA A 425 21.04 -6.83 9.46
N GLU A 426 20.14 -5.85 9.52
CA GLU A 426 19.56 -5.37 10.78
C GLU A 426 18.54 -6.35 11.32
N LEU A 427 17.73 -6.96 10.45
CA LEU A 427 16.82 -8.04 10.84
C LEU A 427 17.56 -9.27 11.36
N ASN A 428 18.66 -9.64 10.72
CA ASN A 428 19.51 -10.72 11.21
C ASN A 428 20.20 -10.38 12.55
N TYR A 429 20.49 -9.11 12.77
CA TYR A 429 20.99 -8.64 14.06
C TYR A 429 19.89 -8.71 15.12
N ALA A 430 18.70 -8.17 14.84
CA ALA A 430 17.54 -8.21 15.72
C ALA A 430 17.17 -9.64 16.10
N PHE A 431 17.05 -10.54 15.13
CA PHE A 431 16.75 -11.96 15.34
C PHE A 431 17.71 -12.59 16.37
N ARG A 432 19.04 -12.37 16.21
CA ARG A 432 20.04 -12.89 17.15
C ARG A 432 20.02 -12.24 18.54
N GLN A 433 19.41 -11.07 18.68
CA GLN A 433 19.21 -10.46 20.00
C GLN A 433 17.99 -11.04 20.72
N LEU A 434 16.98 -11.46 19.94
CA LEU A 434 15.76 -12.08 20.46
C LEU A 434 15.96 -13.55 20.80
N ASP A 435 16.80 -14.26 20.05
CA ASP A 435 17.25 -15.63 20.32
C ASP A 435 18.22 -15.61 21.53
N VAL A 436 17.64 -15.59 22.73
CA VAL A 436 18.38 -15.39 24.00
C VAL A 436 19.16 -16.64 24.40
N ASP A 437 18.59 -17.82 24.15
CA ASP A 437 19.22 -19.11 24.49
C ASP A 437 20.19 -19.59 23.39
N GLY A 438 20.18 -18.95 22.21
CA GLY A 438 21.13 -19.22 21.12
C GLY A 438 20.84 -20.51 20.36
N ASP A 439 19.60 -20.98 20.37
CA ASP A 439 19.19 -22.22 19.68
C ASP A 439 18.93 -22.01 18.17
N GLY A 440 19.02 -20.76 17.69
CA GLY A 440 18.80 -20.38 16.30
C GLY A 440 17.34 -20.17 15.94
N ARG A 441 16.47 -20.04 16.92
CA ARG A 441 15.02 -19.86 16.81
C ARG A 441 14.58 -18.77 17.77
N VAL A 442 13.35 -18.28 17.61
CA VAL A 442 12.73 -17.35 18.57
C VAL A 442 11.40 -17.97 19.01
N SER A 443 11.31 -18.32 20.28
CA SER A 443 10.09 -18.84 20.91
C SER A 443 9.02 -17.76 21.10
N GLU A 444 7.75 -18.14 21.38
CA GLU A 444 6.66 -17.19 21.69
C GLU A 444 7.03 -16.34 22.91
N GLU A 445 7.66 -16.97 23.93
CA GLU A 445 8.08 -16.30 25.15
C GLU A 445 9.16 -15.24 24.88
N GLU A 446 10.19 -15.57 24.11
CA GLU A 446 11.26 -14.63 23.73
C GLU A 446 10.71 -13.48 22.89
N PHE A 447 9.82 -13.79 21.94
CA PHE A 447 9.18 -12.79 21.11
C PHE A 447 8.34 -11.80 21.90
N VAL A 448 7.50 -12.32 22.81
CA VAL A 448 6.67 -11.48 23.71
C VAL A 448 7.55 -10.67 24.67
N ALA A 449 8.59 -11.31 25.25
CA ALA A 449 9.53 -10.62 26.14
C ALA A 449 10.25 -9.48 25.44
N ALA A 450 10.66 -9.68 24.18
CA ALA A 450 11.31 -8.64 23.38
C ALA A 450 10.39 -7.43 23.14
N PHE A 451 9.10 -7.65 22.89
CA PHE A 451 8.14 -6.55 22.78
C PHE A 451 7.96 -5.82 24.12
N VAL A 452 7.84 -6.55 25.21
CA VAL A 452 7.75 -5.93 26.55
C VAL A 452 9.01 -5.10 26.83
N ASP A 453 10.20 -5.65 26.61
CA ASP A 453 11.46 -4.93 26.77
C ASP A 453 11.55 -3.67 25.90
N PHE A 454 11.04 -3.74 24.66
CA PHE A 454 11.02 -2.58 23.77
C PHE A 454 10.30 -1.39 24.40
N PHE A 455 9.19 -1.63 25.09
CA PHE A 455 8.40 -0.58 25.72
C PHE A 455 8.89 -0.20 27.13
N THR A 456 9.45 -1.15 27.88
CA THR A 456 9.75 -0.98 29.31
C THR A 456 11.20 -0.65 29.62
N ALA A 457 12.16 -1.12 28.82
CA ALA A 457 13.58 -0.98 29.12
C ALA A 457 14.03 0.48 29.07
N ARG A 458 14.63 0.97 30.14
CA ARG A 458 15.19 2.34 30.26
C ARG A 458 16.50 2.51 29.49
N ALA A 459 17.26 1.43 29.33
CA ALA A 459 18.55 1.43 28.66
C ALA A 459 18.49 0.71 27.30
N ASP A 460 19.29 1.15 26.35
CA ASP A 460 19.34 0.59 24.99
C ASP A 460 20.11 -0.76 24.93
N THR A 461 20.34 -1.40 26.08
CA THR A 461 21.08 -2.69 26.18
C THR A 461 20.17 -3.92 26.25
N ALA A 462 18.86 -3.75 26.41
CA ALA A 462 17.92 -4.86 26.44
C ALA A 462 17.75 -5.46 25.01
N ALA A 463 17.55 -6.78 24.94
CA ALA A 463 17.39 -7.49 23.68
C ALA A 463 16.25 -6.92 22.83
N GLY A 464 15.14 -6.60 23.46
CA GLY A 464 13.94 -6.07 22.78
C GLY A 464 14.11 -4.69 22.15
N VAL A 465 15.08 -3.88 22.59
CA VAL A 465 15.33 -2.55 22.00
C VAL A 465 15.72 -2.64 20.52
N ALA A 466 16.29 -3.76 20.10
CA ALA A 466 16.66 -4.03 18.72
C ALA A 466 15.55 -4.65 17.87
N LEU A 467 14.33 -4.81 18.39
CA LEU A 467 13.19 -5.48 17.74
C LEU A 467 12.92 -4.97 16.29
N LEU A 468 13.09 -3.69 16.05
CA LEU A 468 12.86 -3.05 14.75
C LEU A 468 14.16 -2.65 14.03
N GLY A 469 15.28 -3.21 14.43
CA GLY A 469 16.59 -2.82 13.97
C GLY A 469 17.40 -2.08 15.04
N ARG A 470 18.56 -1.55 14.66
CA ARG A 470 19.39 -0.80 15.61
C ARG A 470 18.70 0.52 15.99
N PRO A 471 18.68 0.87 17.28
CA PRO A 471 18.12 2.14 17.75
C PRO A 471 18.87 3.37 17.21
#